data_8e0401fcd8930dd29715ddd4ee2fed1f
#
_entry.id   8e0401fcd8930dd29715ddd4ee2fed1f
#
_cell.length_a   1.000
_cell.length_b   1.000
_cell.length_c   1.000
_cell.angle_alpha   90.00
_cell.angle_beta   90.00
_cell.angle_gamma   90.00
#
_symmetry.space_group_name_H-M   'P 1'
#
loop_
_entity.id
_entity.type
_entity.pdbx_description
1 polymer ?
#
loop_
_entity_poly.entity_id
_entity_poly.type
_entity_poly.pdbx_seq_one_letter_code
_entity_poly.pdbx_strand_id
1 'polypeptide(L)'
;IGKDLMVDSMRNVDSCRQLLLYGNGGIWLTDSKASYFKDFNEGLPEGADYRQIKNVIRLDNGRIFAVSPFGLYRYGVHNKWHEVNMSLEDEEKFTDIASHGDTLVVLSRSFVYTSLPPYKTFKRIQLHAPKDYDGKVTAFRTVWLLHSGELFGITGKIVVDAIAIILVVLCITGIVFW
;
A
#
# COMPACT_ATOMS: atom_id res chain seq x y z
N ILE A 1 -5.36 7.51 -11.16
CA ILE A 1 -6.07 8.79 -11.39
C ILE A 1 -5.46 9.81 -10.44
N GLY A 2 -4.59 10.68 -10.98
CA GLY A 2 -3.84 11.66 -10.21
C GLY A 2 -4.74 12.73 -9.58
N LYS A 3 -4.53 13.00 -8.30
CA LYS A 3 -5.04 14.22 -7.67
C LYS A 3 -4.00 15.32 -7.84
N ASP A 4 -4.46 16.54 -8.17
CA ASP A 4 -3.62 17.74 -8.20
C ASP A 4 -3.07 18.02 -6.80
N LEU A 5 -1.84 17.62 -6.56
CA LEU A 5 -1.08 18.00 -5.37
C LEU A 5 -0.14 19.14 -5.74
N MET A 6 -0.48 20.35 -5.38
CA MET A 6 0.45 21.46 -5.42
C MET A 6 1.55 21.22 -4.42
N VAL A 7 2.73 20.87 -4.90
CA VAL A 7 3.96 20.92 -4.09
C VAL A 7 4.50 22.35 -4.19
N ASP A 8 4.04 23.20 -3.27
CA ASP A 8 4.55 24.55 -3.14
C ASP A 8 5.82 24.52 -2.27
N SER A 9 6.94 24.24 -2.88
CA SER A 9 8.23 24.56 -2.29
C SER A 9 9.30 24.64 -3.38
N MET A 10 9.33 25.80 -4.05
CA MET A 10 10.55 26.47 -4.44
C MET A 10 10.18 27.88 -4.91
N ARG A 11 10.59 28.86 -4.15
CA ARG A 11 10.55 30.26 -4.56
C ARG A 11 11.31 30.40 -5.89
N ASN A 12 10.62 31.03 -6.86
CA ASN A 12 11.12 31.42 -8.16
C ASN A 12 11.40 30.26 -9.13
N VAL A 13 10.44 29.97 -9.94
CA VAL A 13 10.47 29.89 -11.41
C VAL A 13 9.04 29.55 -11.86
N ASP A 14 8.51 30.28 -12.81
CA ASP A 14 7.26 30.14 -13.56
C ASP A 14 6.23 29.10 -13.10
N SER A 15 4.99 29.51 -13.00
CA SER A 15 3.80 28.78 -12.58
C SER A 15 3.54 27.46 -13.33
N CYS A 16 4.47 26.54 -13.25
CA CYS A 16 4.28 25.17 -13.71
C CYS A 16 3.59 24.38 -12.59
N ARG A 17 2.30 24.10 -12.77
CA ARG A 17 1.58 23.12 -11.98
C ARG A 17 2.32 21.78 -12.09
N GLN A 18 2.99 21.37 -11.03
CA GLN A 18 3.56 20.04 -10.95
C GLN A 18 2.49 19.06 -10.51
N LEU A 19 2.37 17.96 -11.25
CA LEU A 19 1.50 16.85 -10.93
C LEU A 19 2.33 15.75 -10.28
N LEU A 20 1.75 15.12 -9.26
CA LEU A 20 2.33 13.97 -8.61
C LEU A 20 1.57 12.73 -9.05
N LEU A 21 2.27 11.83 -9.74
CA LEU A 21 1.74 10.54 -10.18
C LEU A 21 2.24 9.46 -9.24
N TYR A 22 1.35 8.56 -8.82
CA TYR A 22 1.72 7.45 -7.96
C TYR A 22 0.98 6.16 -8.34
N GLY A 23 1.57 5.03 -7.99
CA GLY A 23 1.01 3.72 -8.31
C GLY A 23 1.91 2.57 -7.90
N ASN A 24 1.82 1.45 -8.61
CA ASN A 24 2.56 0.23 -8.27
C ASN A 24 4.09 0.32 -8.46
N GLY A 25 4.57 1.34 -9.14
CA GLY A 25 6.02 1.53 -9.36
C GLY A 25 6.64 2.64 -8.52
N GLY A 26 5.84 3.32 -7.68
CA GLY A 26 6.30 4.44 -6.85
C GLY A 26 5.65 5.76 -7.16
N ILE A 27 6.41 6.84 -7.02
CA ILE A 27 5.96 8.22 -7.13
C ILE A 27 6.82 8.97 -8.14
N TRP A 28 6.18 9.72 -9.03
CA TRP A 28 6.84 10.57 -10.02
C TRP A 28 6.27 11.97 -10.02
N LEU A 29 7.11 12.94 -10.28
CA LEU A 29 6.71 14.31 -10.56
C LEU A 29 6.71 14.54 -12.07
N THR A 30 5.69 15.24 -12.56
CA THR A 30 5.57 15.67 -13.95
C THR A 30 4.94 17.06 -14.02
N ASP A 31 4.97 17.67 -15.19
CA ASP A 31 4.22 18.89 -15.48
C ASP A 31 2.79 18.59 -15.96
N SER A 32 1.99 19.62 -16.14
CA SER A 32 0.60 19.47 -16.61
C SER A 32 0.47 18.88 -18.02
N LYS A 33 1.55 18.85 -18.79
CA LYS A 33 1.62 18.30 -20.16
C LYS A 33 2.24 16.91 -20.21
N ALA A 34 2.67 16.37 -19.04
CA ALA A 34 3.41 15.11 -18.95
C ALA A 34 4.65 15.06 -19.86
N SER A 35 5.34 16.20 -20.01
CA SER A 35 6.48 16.33 -20.91
C SER A 35 7.76 15.72 -20.34
N TYR A 36 7.84 15.52 -19.04
CA TYR A 36 8.95 14.85 -18.34
C TYR A 36 8.42 14.10 -17.13
N PHE A 37 9.18 13.09 -16.68
CA PHE A 37 8.92 12.35 -15.47
C PHE A 37 10.18 12.35 -14.61
N LYS A 38 10.09 12.95 -13.43
CA LYS A 38 11.17 12.96 -12.46
C LYS A 38 10.88 11.94 -11.37
N ASP A 39 11.84 11.07 -11.09
CA ASP A 39 11.78 10.14 -9.97
C ASP A 39 11.64 10.88 -8.65
N PHE A 40 10.66 10.47 -7.84
CA PHE A 40 10.34 11.04 -6.55
C PHE A 40 10.30 9.96 -5.44
N ASN A 41 11.08 8.89 -5.64
CA ASN A 41 11.07 7.71 -4.76
C ASN A 41 12.16 7.72 -3.70
N GLU A 42 13.02 8.73 -3.64
CA GLU A 42 14.17 8.74 -2.73
C GLU A 42 13.72 8.59 -1.27
N GLY A 43 14.18 7.50 -0.60
CA GLY A 43 13.81 7.16 0.77
C GLY A 43 12.63 6.20 0.89
N LEU A 44 11.95 5.84 -0.21
CA LEU A 44 11.02 4.71 -0.22
C LEU A 44 11.78 3.39 -0.28
N PRO A 45 11.21 2.29 0.26
CA PRO A 45 11.86 0.98 0.21
C PRO A 45 12.02 0.51 -1.23
N GLU A 46 13.03 -0.31 -1.47
CA GLU A 46 13.27 -0.92 -2.76
C GLU A 46 12.41 -2.19 -2.94
N GLY A 47 12.10 -2.52 -4.19
CA GLY A 47 11.30 -3.67 -4.56
C GLY A 47 9.88 -3.31 -5.01
N ALA A 48 9.41 -4.00 -6.06
CA ALA A 48 8.13 -3.72 -6.70
C ALA A 48 6.94 -3.84 -5.74
N ASP A 49 6.99 -4.82 -4.82
CA ASP A 49 5.91 -5.05 -3.86
C ASP A 49 5.80 -3.94 -2.81
N TYR A 50 6.93 -3.38 -2.39
CA TYR A 50 6.98 -2.34 -1.36
C TYR A 50 6.68 -0.95 -1.92
N ARG A 51 6.93 -0.71 -3.21
CA ARG A 51 6.69 0.58 -3.89
C ARG A 51 5.25 0.77 -4.39
N GLN A 52 4.33 -0.10 -3.99
CA GLN A 52 2.90 0.06 -4.32
C GLN A 52 2.30 1.20 -3.52
N ILE A 53 2.34 2.41 -4.04
CA ILE A 53 1.74 3.56 -3.38
C ILE A 53 0.23 3.56 -3.64
N LYS A 54 -0.55 3.50 -2.57
CA LYS A 54 -2.01 3.48 -2.62
C LYS A 54 -2.59 4.87 -2.71
N ASN A 55 -2.03 5.80 -1.96
CA ASN A 55 -2.45 7.19 -1.99
C ASN A 55 -1.34 8.11 -1.48
N VAL A 56 -1.38 9.37 -1.92
CA VAL A 56 -0.52 10.46 -1.45
C VAL A 56 -1.40 11.64 -1.11
N ILE A 57 -1.21 12.23 0.04
CA ILE A 57 -1.98 13.40 0.48
C ILE A 57 -1.05 14.51 0.96
N ARG A 58 -1.52 15.74 0.80
CA ARG A 58 -0.94 16.93 1.44
C ARG A 58 -1.93 17.43 2.49
N LEU A 59 -1.43 17.65 3.69
CA LEU A 59 -2.18 18.26 4.78
C LEU A 59 -2.20 19.79 4.65
N ASP A 60 -3.11 20.45 5.36
CA ASP A 60 -3.25 21.92 5.36
C ASP A 60 -1.97 22.60 5.88
N ASN A 61 -1.24 21.96 6.78
CA ASN A 61 0.06 22.42 7.26
C ASN A 61 1.24 22.19 6.28
N GLY A 62 0.95 21.79 5.03
CA GLY A 62 1.92 21.59 3.97
C GLY A 62 2.69 20.28 4.01
N ARG A 63 2.51 19.44 5.02
CA ARG A 63 3.18 18.12 5.10
C ARG A 63 2.58 17.14 4.11
N ILE A 64 3.44 16.34 3.49
CA ILE A 64 3.04 15.35 2.50
C ILE A 64 3.26 13.96 3.08
N PHE A 65 2.26 13.10 2.92
CA PHE A 65 2.30 11.70 3.34
C PHE A 65 1.93 10.80 2.18
N ALA A 66 2.57 9.65 2.11
CA ALA A 66 2.27 8.57 1.18
C ALA A 66 2.02 7.28 1.96
N VAL A 67 1.07 6.48 1.49
CA VAL A 67 0.79 5.18 2.07
C VAL A 67 1.01 4.07 1.05
N SER A 68 1.73 3.04 1.47
CA SER A 68 1.84 1.75 0.78
C SER A 68 1.16 0.67 1.63
N PRO A 69 0.91 -0.55 1.10
CA PRO A 69 0.38 -1.64 1.91
C PRO A 69 1.22 -1.96 3.14
N PHE A 70 2.51 -1.65 3.11
CA PHE A 70 3.49 -2.08 4.12
C PHE A 70 4.01 -0.95 5.00
N GLY A 71 3.69 0.33 4.68
CA GLY A 71 4.20 1.46 5.45
C GLY A 71 3.52 2.79 5.15
N LEU A 72 3.66 3.69 6.12
CA LEU A 72 3.32 5.10 6.00
C LEU A 72 4.60 5.90 5.88
N TYR A 73 4.68 6.78 4.91
CA TYR A 73 5.86 7.59 4.63
C TYR A 73 5.51 9.05 4.70
N ARG A 74 6.42 9.85 5.25
CA ARG A 74 6.33 11.31 5.28
C ARG A 74 7.46 11.90 4.46
N TYR A 75 7.12 12.79 3.54
CA TYR A 75 8.12 13.60 2.84
C TYR A 75 8.70 14.66 3.77
N GLY A 76 10.01 14.77 3.86
CA GLY A 76 10.66 15.57 4.88
C GLY A 76 11.99 16.16 4.47
N VAL A 77 12.87 16.27 5.44
CA VAL A 77 14.21 16.89 5.31
C VAL A 77 15.02 16.17 4.24
N HIS A 78 15.84 16.94 3.51
CA HIS A 78 16.68 16.47 2.40
C HIS A 78 15.91 15.94 1.18
N ASN A 79 14.64 16.34 1.02
CA ASN A 79 13.82 15.92 -0.11
C ASN A 79 13.66 14.40 -0.24
N LYS A 80 13.57 13.70 0.90
CA LYS A 80 13.44 12.24 0.98
C LYS A 80 12.18 11.83 1.72
N TRP A 81 11.69 10.65 1.40
CA TRP A 81 10.65 9.98 2.16
C TRP A 81 11.28 9.33 3.40
N HIS A 82 10.60 9.48 4.52
CA HIS A 82 10.96 8.85 5.79
C HIS A 82 9.79 8.02 6.27
N GLU A 83 10.08 6.79 6.61
CA GLU A 83 9.06 5.92 7.20
C GLU A 83 8.59 6.46 8.54
N VAL A 84 7.28 6.46 8.74
CA VAL A 84 6.65 6.81 10.01
C VAL A 84 6.45 5.52 10.77
N ASN A 85 7.18 5.37 11.89
CA ASN A 85 7.08 4.18 12.71
C ASN A 85 5.66 4.07 13.31
N MET A 86 4.93 3.07 12.85
CA MET A 86 3.63 2.68 13.36
C MET A 86 3.70 1.25 13.85
N SER A 87 3.29 1.01 15.09
CA SER A 87 3.16 -0.36 15.61
C SER A 87 1.98 -1.04 14.90
N LEU A 88 2.26 -1.77 13.85
CA LEU A 88 1.30 -2.63 13.16
C LEU A 88 1.34 -4.03 13.77
N GLU A 89 0.19 -4.68 13.83
CA GLU A 89 0.14 -6.13 14.06
C GLU A 89 0.53 -6.86 12.77
N ASP A 90 1.18 -8.03 12.92
CA ASP A 90 1.92 -8.80 11.88
C ASP A 90 1.05 -9.17 10.69
N GLU A 91 0.18 -8.72 10.15
CA GLU A 91 -0.53 -9.03 8.87
C GLU A 91 -1.38 -7.86 8.36
N GLU A 92 -1.35 -6.72 9.04
CA GLU A 92 -2.15 -5.59 8.61
C GLU A 92 -1.51 -4.86 7.44
N LYS A 93 -2.33 -4.60 6.44
CA LYS A 93 -1.94 -3.80 5.27
C LYS A 93 -2.74 -2.53 5.22
N PHE A 94 -2.07 -1.44 5.01
CA PHE A 94 -2.73 -0.17 4.76
C PHE A 94 -3.44 -0.18 3.40
N THR A 95 -4.60 0.43 3.35
CA THR A 95 -5.44 0.49 2.15
C THR A 95 -5.57 1.89 1.59
N ASP A 96 -5.61 2.90 2.46
CA ASP A 96 -5.79 4.28 2.03
C ASP A 96 -5.34 5.27 3.12
N ILE A 97 -5.25 6.55 2.76
CA ILE A 97 -4.92 7.66 3.63
C ILE A 97 -5.81 8.85 3.29
N ALA A 98 -6.28 9.55 4.31
CA ALA A 98 -7.10 10.73 4.19
C ALA A 98 -6.69 11.78 5.23
N SER A 99 -7.20 13.00 5.08
CA SER A 99 -7.02 14.06 6.08
C SER A 99 -8.32 14.82 6.31
N HIS A 100 -8.44 15.32 7.52
CA HIS A 100 -9.48 16.28 7.89
C HIS A 100 -8.84 17.37 8.75
N GLY A 101 -8.66 18.56 8.17
CA GLY A 101 -7.81 19.61 8.77
C GLY A 101 -6.40 19.07 9.01
N ASP A 102 -5.90 19.24 10.23
CA ASP A 102 -4.59 18.71 10.64
C ASP A 102 -4.61 17.24 11.10
N THR A 103 -5.77 16.60 11.08
CA THR A 103 -5.88 15.18 11.47
C THR A 103 -5.52 14.29 10.29
N LEU A 104 -4.50 13.47 10.49
CA LEU A 104 -4.14 12.40 9.56
C LEU A 104 -4.94 11.15 9.88
N VAL A 105 -5.58 10.57 8.88
CA VAL A 105 -6.36 9.34 8.98
C VAL A 105 -5.77 8.30 8.04
N VAL A 106 -5.32 7.19 8.58
CA VAL A 106 -4.79 6.06 7.80
C VAL A 106 -5.72 4.87 7.97
N LEU A 107 -6.11 4.27 6.86
CA LEU A 107 -6.98 3.12 6.85
C LEU A 107 -6.19 1.84 6.63
N SER A 108 -6.52 0.83 7.41
CA SER A 108 -6.14 -0.56 7.14
C SER A 108 -7.39 -1.37 6.80
N ARG A 109 -7.24 -2.67 6.63
CA ARG A 109 -8.38 -3.55 6.35
C ARG A 109 -9.40 -3.57 7.51
N SER A 110 -8.94 -3.53 8.75
CA SER A 110 -9.77 -3.73 9.95
C SER A 110 -9.79 -2.54 10.90
N PHE A 111 -8.88 -1.58 10.71
CA PHE A 111 -8.69 -0.46 11.63
C PHE A 111 -8.55 0.88 10.91
N VAL A 112 -8.90 1.92 11.63
CA VAL A 112 -8.58 3.30 11.30
C VAL A 112 -7.56 3.81 12.31
N TYR A 113 -6.49 4.39 11.81
CA TYR A 113 -5.47 5.05 12.62
C TYR A 113 -5.61 6.55 12.46
N THR A 114 -5.72 7.28 13.56
CA THR A 114 -5.80 8.73 13.55
C THR A 114 -4.62 9.34 14.29
N SER A 115 -4.06 10.40 13.76
CA SER A 115 -2.92 11.11 14.35
C SER A 115 -3.05 12.61 14.17
N LEU A 116 -2.62 13.34 15.18
CA LEU A 116 -2.49 14.78 15.18
C LEU A 116 -1.02 15.20 15.17
N PRO A 117 -0.71 16.46 14.76
CA PRO A 117 0.67 16.94 14.86
C PRO A 117 1.26 16.71 16.25
N PRO A 118 2.49 16.26 16.38
CA PRO A 118 3.53 16.09 15.35
C PRO A 118 3.53 14.76 14.58
N TYR A 119 2.46 13.96 14.63
CA TYR A 119 2.26 12.67 13.93
C TYR A 119 3.22 11.56 14.41
N LYS A 120 3.46 11.52 15.72
CA LYS A 120 4.32 10.51 16.37
C LYS A 120 3.50 9.39 17.01
N THR A 121 2.25 9.68 17.37
CA THR A 121 1.36 8.74 18.04
C THR A 121 0.10 8.55 17.23
N PHE A 122 -0.34 7.31 17.10
CA PHE A 122 -1.52 6.93 16.34
C PHE A 122 -2.53 6.29 17.28
N LYS A 123 -3.76 6.81 17.27
CA LYS A 123 -4.89 6.19 17.96
C LYS A 123 -5.53 5.18 16.99
N ARG A 124 -5.56 3.93 17.40
CA ARG A 124 -6.20 2.83 16.66
C ARG A 124 -7.69 2.75 17.04
N ILE A 125 -8.53 2.66 16.03
CA ILE A 125 -9.98 2.51 16.14
C ILE A 125 -10.38 1.30 15.32
N GLN A 126 -11.01 0.31 15.92
CA GLN A 126 -11.49 -0.87 15.22
C GLN A 126 -12.73 -0.53 14.38
N LEU A 127 -12.70 -0.91 13.11
CA LEU A 127 -13.85 -0.83 12.24
C LEU A 127 -14.79 -1.98 12.55
N HIS A 128 -16.04 -1.65 12.86
CA HIS A 128 -17.09 -2.65 12.98
C HIS A 128 -17.67 -2.95 11.60
N ALA A 129 -17.98 -4.20 11.35
CA ALA A 129 -18.67 -4.58 10.13
C ALA A 129 -20.01 -3.82 10.01
N PRO A 130 -20.42 -3.39 8.81
CA PRO A 130 -21.73 -2.81 8.59
C PRO A 130 -22.84 -3.74 9.12
N LYS A 131 -23.97 -3.16 9.57
CA LYS A 131 -25.09 -3.94 10.15
C LYS A 131 -25.64 -5.01 9.21
N ASP A 132 -25.56 -4.75 7.90
CA ASP A 132 -26.06 -5.65 6.87
C ASP A 132 -24.98 -6.55 6.24
N TYR A 133 -23.77 -6.55 6.84
CA TYR A 133 -22.68 -7.40 6.36
C TYR A 133 -22.90 -8.84 6.81
N ASP A 134 -23.23 -9.69 5.86
CA ASP A 134 -23.54 -11.11 6.11
C ASP A 134 -22.32 -12.03 6.26
N GLY A 135 -21.13 -11.47 6.12
CA GLY A 135 -19.85 -12.20 6.21
C GLY A 135 -19.64 -13.28 5.14
N LYS A 136 -20.54 -13.39 4.15
CA LYS A 136 -20.41 -14.39 3.11
C LYS A 136 -19.21 -14.13 2.23
N VAL A 137 -18.41 -15.13 2.05
CA VAL A 137 -17.32 -15.14 1.08
C VAL A 137 -17.86 -15.49 -0.31
N THR A 138 -17.35 -14.81 -1.34
CA THR A 138 -17.72 -15.15 -2.72
C THR A 138 -17.28 -16.58 -3.05
N ALA A 139 -18.00 -17.25 -3.94
CA ALA A 139 -17.65 -18.59 -4.41
C ALA A 139 -16.20 -18.66 -4.93
N PHE A 140 -15.76 -17.62 -5.65
CA PHE A 140 -14.38 -17.51 -6.10
C PHE A 140 -13.38 -17.52 -4.93
N ARG A 141 -13.64 -16.74 -3.87
CA ARG A 141 -12.75 -16.71 -2.69
C ARG A 141 -12.76 -18.05 -1.96
N THR A 142 -13.89 -18.73 -1.90
CA THR A 142 -13.98 -20.08 -1.29
C THR A 142 -13.14 -21.09 -2.07
N VAL A 143 -13.25 -21.08 -3.41
CA VAL A 143 -12.44 -21.96 -4.27
C VAL A 143 -10.95 -21.60 -4.13
N TRP A 144 -10.60 -20.34 -4.07
CA TRP A 144 -9.22 -19.89 -3.85
C TRP A 144 -8.66 -20.39 -2.52
N LEU A 145 -9.39 -20.20 -1.42
CA LEU A 145 -9.00 -20.64 -0.08
C LEU A 145 -8.83 -22.17 0.01
N LEU A 146 -9.69 -22.91 -0.72
CA LEU A 146 -9.58 -24.37 -0.82
C LEU A 146 -8.33 -24.78 -1.61
N HIS A 147 -8.10 -24.14 -2.75
CA HIS A 147 -6.99 -24.44 -3.65
C HIS A 147 -5.62 -24.10 -3.03
N SER A 148 -5.53 -23.00 -2.30
CA SER A 148 -4.31 -22.59 -1.60
C SER A 148 -4.07 -23.33 -0.29
N GLY A 149 -5.03 -24.14 0.17
CA GLY A 149 -4.96 -24.82 1.46
C GLY A 149 -5.15 -23.89 2.67
N GLU A 150 -5.40 -22.59 2.46
CA GLU A 150 -5.56 -21.61 3.54
C GLU A 150 -6.74 -21.92 4.45
N LEU A 151 -7.77 -22.61 3.93
CA LEU A 151 -8.94 -23.03 4.69
C LEU A 151 -8.58 -23.91 5.90
N PHE A 152 -7.51 -24.70 5.79
CA PHE A 152 -7.03 -25.61 6.83
C PHE A 152 -5.76 -25.09 7.54
N GLY A 153 -5.45 -23.79 7.39
CA GLY A 153 -4.28 -23.16 7.99
C GLY A 153 -2.96 -23.72 7.48
N ILE A 154 -1.98 -23.80 8.35
CA ILE A 154 -0.61 -24.26 7.99
C ILE A 154 -0.63 -25.70 7.47
N THR A 155 -1.40 -26.59 8.08
CA THR A 155 -1.51 -27.98 7.66
C THR A 155 -2.03 -28.11 6.22
N GLY A 156 -3.03 -27.31 5.85
CA GLY A 156 -3.55 -27.29 4.49
C GLY A 156 -2.52 -26.83 3.46
N LYS A 157 -1.75 -25.80 3.78
CA LYS A 157 -0.67 -25.31 2.92
C LYS A 157 0.39 -26.40 2.67
N ILE A 158 0.84 -27.08 3.72
CA ILE A 158 1.82 -28.18 3.60
C ILE A 158 1.30 -29.32 2.71
N VAL A 159 0.01 -29.67 2.84
CA VAL A 159 -0.60 -30.73 2.02
C VAL A 159 -0.65 -30.32 0.56
N VAL A 160 -1.07 -29.08 0.26
CA VAL A 160 -1.11 -28.56 -1.12
C VAL A 160 0.29 -28.52 -1.73
N ASP A 161 1.30 -28.05 -0.98
CA ASP A 161 2.70 -28.03 -1.44
C ASP A 161 3.23 -29.43 -1.72
N ALA A 162 2.93 -30.42 -0.86
CA ALA A 162 3.32 -31.81 -1.07
C ALA A 162 2.68 -32.40 -2.35
N ILE A 163 1.38 -32.13 -2.59
CA ILE A 163 0.69 -32.54 -3.81
C ILE A 163 1.34 -31.89 -5.03
N ALA A 164 1.67 -30.60 -4.96
CA ALA A 164 2.33 -29.89 -6.06
C ALA A 164 3.68 -30.52 -6.42
N ILE A 165 4.50 -30.88 -5.42
CA ILE A 165 5.78 -31.55 -5.63
C ILE A 165 5.58 -32.92 -6.30
N ILE A 166 4.61 -33.71 -5.84
CA ILE A 166 4.29 -35.03 -6.44
C ILE A 166 3.90 -34.86 -7.91
N LEU A 167 3.06 -33.87 -8.23
CA LEU A 167 2.66 -33.59 -9.61
C LEU A 167 3.85 -33.21 -10.50
N VAL A 168 4.78 -32.39 -10.00
CA VAL A 168 6.00 -32.03 -10.73
C VAL A 168 6.84 -33.29 -11.01
N VAL A 169 7.04 -34.17 -10.03
CA VAL A 169 7.78 -35.42 -10.22
C VAL A 169 7.10 -36.32 -11.26
N LEU A 170 5.76 -36.45 -11.20
CA LEU A 170 5.02 -37.22 -12.18
C LEU A 170 5.12 -36.64 -13.59
N CYS A 171 5.09 -35.32 -13.74
CA CYS A 171 5.29 -34.67 -15.01
C CYS A 171 6.68 -34.94 -15.61
N ILE A 172 7.73 -34.84 -14.79
CA ILE A 172 9.11 -35.09 -15.22
C ILE A 172 9.27 -36.55 -15.62
N THR A 173 8.82 -37.50 -14.79
CA THR A 173 8.90 -38.93 -15.08
C THR A 173 8.08 -39.32 -16.32
N GLY A 174 6.90 -38.72 -16.51
CA GLY A 174 6.09 -38.92 -17.71
C GLY A 174 6.81 -38.49 -19.00
N ILE A 175 7.53 -37.37 -18.97
CA ILE A 175 8.32 -36.91 -20.12
C ILE A 175 9.52 -37.81 -20.39
N VAL A 176 10.18 -38.32 -19.32
CA VAL A 176 11.38 -39.18 -19.45
C VAL A 176 11.03 -40.59 -19.98
N PHE A 177 9.84 -41.07 -19.62
CA PHE A 177 9.44 -42.44 -20.01
C PHE A 177 8.60 -42.49 -21.30
N TRP A 178 8.27 -41.38 -21.90
CA TRP A 178 7.63 -41.31 -23.23
C TRP A 178 8.68 -41.03 -24.31
#